data_17e549cba2b720a27cc12069705f40f8
#
_entry.id   17e549cba2b720a27cc12069705f40f8
#
_cell.length_a   1.000
_cell.length_b   1.000
_cell.length_c   1.000
_cell.angle_alpha   90.00
_cell.angle_beta   90.00
_cell.angle_gamma   90.00
#
_symmetry.space_group_name_H-M   'P 1'
#
loop_
_entity.id
_entity.type
_entity.pdbx_description
1 polymer ?
#
loop_
_entity_poly.entity_id
_entity_poly.type
_entity_poly.pdbx_seq_one_letter_code
_entity_poly.pdbx_strand_id
1 'polypeptide(L)'
;MTAVGPEELRADCSRCVGICCVAPAFAASADFAIDKPAGRPCPNLRPDLRCGIHTDLRSRGFPGCTVFDCFGAGQRVTQVTFGGRDWRDDQPTAQAMFDIFTVVRPLHELLWHLTEALTMELPAPLRAALAEALAATDRLAGGDPESLRSLAVDAHRRGVVPLLAQAGDQARARGGRPGVDRRGAALLGADLRRVDLRRASLRGAQLVGADLRRVDLTGADLTGADLRGADLRGADLSGALFVHQSQLDAARGDRATGLPPRRSRPRHWAAPRRARDGSPRFPGRRPGR
;
A
#
# COMPACT_ATOMS: atom_id res chain seq x y z
N MET A 1 -2.88 -21.24 17.93
CA MET A 1 -2.44 -20.48 16.73
C MET A 1 -1.72 -19.24 17.25
N THR A 2 -0.47 -19.05 16.89
CA THR A 2 0.28 -17.80 17.19
C THR A 2 -0.35 -16.67 16.39
N ALA A 3 -0.64 -15.52 17.04
CA ALA A 3 -1.18 -14.35 16.37
C ALA A 3 -0.27 -13.92 15.22
N VAL A 4 -0.88 -13.46 14.11
CA VAL A 4 -0.15 -12.95 12.94
C VAL A 4 0.83 -11.86 13.36
N GLY A 5 2.12 -12.10 13.11
CA GLY A 5 3.19 -11.13 13.39
C GLY A 5 3.32 -10.07 12.29
N PRO A 6 3.96 -8.90 12.59
CA PRO A 6 4.14 -7.83 11.60
C PRO A 6 4.88 -8.27 10.32
N GLU A 7 5.76 -9.26 10.40
CA GLU A 7 6.50 -9.79 9.25
C GLU A 7 5.60 -10.58 8.30
N GLU A 8 4.57 -11.26 8.82
CA GLU A 8 3.61 -12.01 8.01
C GLU A 8 2.64 -11.08 7.25
N LEU A 9 2.51 -9.82 7.70
CA LEU A 9 1.73 -8.78 7.03
C LEU A 9 2.54 -7.99 5.99
N ARG A 10 3.76 -8.42 5.68
CA ARG A 10 4.56 -7.91 4.56
C ARG A 10 4.49 -8.88 3.41
N ALA A 11 4.34 -8.35 2.20
CA ALA A 11 4.34 -9.17 0.99
C ALA A 11 5.67 -9.92 0.83
N ASP A 12 5.61 -11.26 0.81
CA ASP A 12 6.74 -12.14 0.50
C ASP A 12 6.41 -12.97 -0.74
N CYS A 13 6.80 -12.45 -1.91
CA CYS A 13 6.58 -13.12 -3.19
C CYS A 13 7.35 -14.45 -3.32
N SER A 14 8.34 -14.72 -2.45
CA SER A 14 9.08 -15.99 -2.47
C SER A 14 8.26 -17.15 -1.91
N ARG A 15 7.23 -16.84 -1.12
CA ARG A 15 6.32 -17.80 -0.48
C ARG A 15 4.92 -17.79 -1.10
N CYS A 16 4.77 -17.12 -2.26
CA CYS A 16 3.48 -16.95 -2.93
C CYS A 16 3.57 -17.44 -4.36
N VAL A 17 2.49 -18.06 -4.86
CA VAL A 17 2.37 -18.51 -6.25
C VAL A 17 1.94 -17.39 -7.23
N GLY A 18 2.27 -16.13 -6.94
CA GLY A 18 2.04 -15.00 -7.84
C GLY A 18 0.55 -14.62 -8.00
N ILE A 19 -0.29 -14.88 -7.01
CA ILE A 19 -1.76 -14.71 -7.09
C ILE A 19 -2.14 -13.29 -7.52
N CYS A 20 -1.47 -12.24 -7.02
CA CYS A 20 -1.75 -10.86 -7.42
C CYS A 20 -1.46 -10.55 -8.91
N CYS A 21 -0.64 -11.37 -9.57
CA CYS A 21 -0.36 -11.26 -11.01
C CYS A 21 -1.36 -12.05 -11.87
N VAL A 22 -2.23 -12.87 -11.26
CA VAL A 22 -3.18 -13.74 -11.98
C VAL A 22 -4.62 -13.38 -11.65
N ALA A 23 -4.99 -13.35 -10.38
CA ALA A 23 -6.38 -13.22 -9.94
C ALA A 23 -7.07 -11.91 -10.42
N PRO A 24 -6.54 -10.69 -10.20
CA PRO A 24 -7.25 -9.47 -10.57
C PRO A 24 -7.25 -9.21 -12.08
N ALA A 25 -8.34 -8.62 -12.58
CA ALA A 25 -8.35 -7.98 -13.89
C ALA A 25 -7.77 -6.57 -13.80
N PHE A 26 -7.22 -6.07 -14.93
CA PHE A 26 -6.96 -4.66 -15.13
C PHE A 26 -7.10 -4.27 -16.60
N ALA A 27 -7.47 -3.02 -16.85
CA ALA A 27 -7.64 -2.46 -18.18
C ALA A 27 -6.49 -1.50 -18.51
N ALA A 28 -6.12 -1.43 -19.78
CA ALA A 28 -5.17 -0.45 -20.29
C ALA A 28 -5.63 0.98 -19.93
N SER A 29 -4.73 1.74 -19.29
CA SER A 29 -5.03 3.05 -18.73
C SER A 29 -3.73 3.78 -18.36
N ALA A 30 -3.83 4.90 -17.67
CA ALA A 30 -2.66 5.54 -17.06
C ALA A 30 -1.95 4.64 -16.02
N ASP A 31 -2.63 3.64 -15.46
CA ASP A 31 -2.11 2.74 -14.43
C ASP A 31 -1.57 1.41 -14.98
N PHE A 32 -1.98 0.99 -16.19
CA PHE A 32 -1.59 -0.29 -16.78
C PHE A 32 -1.41 -0.18 -18.30
N ALA A 33 -0.28 -0.64 -18.79
CA ALA A 33 0.05 -0.60 -20.23
C ALA A 33 -0.74 -1.59 -21.09
N ILE A 34 -1.46 -2.54 -20.49
CA ILE A 34 -2.16 -3.62 -21.18
C ILE A 34 -3.51 -3.93 -20.52
N ASP A 35 -4.40 -4.58 -21.26
CA ASP A 35 -5.56 -5.28 -20.71
C ASP A 35 -5.16 -6.65 -20.20
N LYS A 36 -5.72 -7.05 -19.05
CA LYS A 36 -5.57 -8.39 -18.48
C LYS A 36 -6.89 -8.86 -17.87
N PRO A 37 -7.50 -9.92 -18.39
CA PRO A 37 -8.68 -10.54 -17.77
C PRO A 37 -8.35 -11.13 -16.39
N ALA A 38 -9.36 -11.20 -15.52
CA ALA A 38 -9.24 -11.94 -14.25
C ALA A 38 -8.90 -13.41 -14.50
N GLY A 39 -8.11 -13.99 -13.61
CA GLY A 39 -7.69 -15.40 -13.71
C GLY A 39 -6.71 -15.71 -14.86
N ARG A 40 -6.25 -14.72 -15.60
CA ARG A 40 -5.20 -14.89 -16.62
C ARG A 40 -3.86 -14.38 -16.10
N PRO A 41 -2.77 -15.14 -16.27
CA PRO A 41 -1.45 -14.66 -15.85
C PRO A 41 -1.04 -13.38 -16.59
N CYS A 42 -0.46 -12.44 -15.85
CA CYS A 42 0.19 -11.27 -16.43
C CYS A 42 1.36 -11.74 -17.30
N PRO A 43 1.57 -11.17 -18.52
CA PRO A 43 2.72 -11.53 -19.37
C PRO A 43 4.08 -11.31 -18.71
N ASN A 44 4.13 -10.47 -17.67
CA ASN A 44 5.35 -10.21 -16.89
C ASN A 44 5.57 -11.22 -15.75
N LEU A 45 4.65 -12.17 -15.52
CA LEU A 45 4.81 -13.25 -14.56
C LEU A 45 5.74 -14.31 -15.15
N ARG A 46 6.87 -14.58 -14.47
CA ARG A 46 7.85 -15.56 -14.90
C ARG A 46 7.45 -16.98 -14.49
N PRO A 47 8.08 -18.02 -15.05
CA PRO A 47 7.83 -19.41 -14.66
C PRO A 47 8.07 -19.69 -13.16
N ASP A 48 8.95 -18.92 -12.51
CA ASP A 48 9.20 -18.96 -11.07
C ASP A 48 8.12 -18.24 -10.22
N LEU A 49 7.00 -17.83 -10.84
CA LEU A 49 5.86 -17.16 -10.24
C LEU A 49 6.19 -15.77 -9.66
N ARG A 50 7.28 -15.15 -10.08
CA ARG A 50 7.67 -13.80 -9.70
C ARG A 50 7.46 -12.81 -10.84
N CYS A 51 7.14 -11.58 -10.48
CA CYS A 51 7.03 -10.50 -11.46
C CYS A 51 8.40 -10.15 -12.03
N GLY A 52 8.59 -10.32 -13.35
CA GLY A 52 9.85 -10.04 -14.05
C GLY A 52 10.21 -8.56 -14.15
N ILE A 53 9.24 -7.67 -13.90
CA ILE A 53 9.42 -6.21 -13.98
C ILE A 53 9.19 -5.51 -12.62
N HIS A 54 9.19 -6.25 -11.52
CA HIS A 54 8.80 -5.71 -10.20
C HIS A 54 9.62 -4.49 -9.78
N THR A 55 10.89 -4.42 -10.15
CA THR A 55 11.78 -3.28 -9.85
C THR A 55 11.56 -2.07 -10.75
N ASP A 56 10.88 -2.24 -11.89
CA ASP A 56 10.76 -1.26 -12.97
C ASP A 56 9.30 -0.97 -13.36
N LEU A 57 8.34 -1.30 -12.50
CA LEU A 57 6.89 -1.23 -12.77
C LEU A 57 6.48 0.10 -13.42
N ARG A 58 6.89 1.23 -12.85
CA ARG A 58 6.52 2.57 -13.37
C ARG A 58 7.06 2.81 -14.78
N SER A 59 8.34 2.54 -15.02
CA SER A 59 8.99 2.75 -16.32
C SER A 59 8.50 1.78 -17.39
N ARG A 60 7.90 0.67 -16.98
CA ARG A 60 7.29 -0.34 -17.84
C ARG A 60 5.78 -0.11 -18.07
N GLY A 61 5.20 0.97 -17.55
CA GLY A 61 3.78 1.29 -17.73
C GLY A 61 2.83 0.56 -16.80
N PHE A 62 3.30 0.16 -15.61
CA PHE A 62 2.48 -0.50 -14.58
C PHE A 62 2.52 0.24 -13.23
N PRO A 63 2.29 1.57 -13.21
CA PRO A 63 2.26 2.30 -11.92
C PRO A 63 1.15 1.79 -11.00
N GLY A 64 0.04 1.26 -11.51
CA GLY A 64 -1.02 0.65 -10.70
C GLY A 64 -0.56 -0.53 -9.85
N CYS A 65 0.46 -1.29 -10.29
CA CYS A 65 1.06 -2.34 -9.47
C CYS A 65 1.88 -1.81 -8.30
N THR A 66 2.33 -0.53 -8.32
CA THR A 66 3.09 0.06 -7.20
C THR A 66 2.22 0.45 -6.03
N VAL A 67 0.92 0.71 -6.27
CA VAL A 67 -0.06 1.05 -5.22
C VAL A 67 -0.73 -0.18 -4.61
N PHE A 68 -0.53 -1.34 -5.21
CA PHE A 68 -1.10 -2.59 -4.70
C PHE A 68 -0.20 -3.19 -3.62
N ASP A 69 -0.80 -3.45 -2.46
CA ASP A 69 -0.18 -4.24 -1.40
C ASP A 69 -1.11 -5.41 -1.04
N CYS A 70 -0.57 -6.62 -1.00
CA CYS A 70 -1.32 -7.79 -0.58
C CYS A 70 -1.30 -7.99 0.93
N PHE A 71 -0.50 -7.21 1.68
CA PHE A 71 -0.35 -7.35 3.13
C PHE A 71 -0.06 -8.78 3.58
N GLY A 72 0.70 -9.55 2.80
CA GLY A 72 0.98 -10.95 3.07
C GLY A 72 -0.14 -11.94 2.74
N ALA A 73 -1.29 -11.48 2.24
CA ALA A 73 -2.40 -12.38 1.90
C ALA A 73 -2.04 -13.44 0.85
N GLY A 74 -1.16 -13.10 -0.11
CA GLY A 74 -0.72 -14.04 -1.13
C GLY A 74 -0.01 -15.26 -0.54
N GLN A 75 0.96 -15.04 0.35
CA GLN A 75 1.64 -16.15 1.03
C GLN A 75 0.73 -16.87 2.02
N ARG A 76 -0.20 -16.17 2.69
CA ARG A 76 -1.19 -16.79 3.58
C ARG A 76 -2.06 -17.76 2.82
N VAL A 77 -2.66 -17.33 1.71
CA VAL A 77 -3.49 -18.19 0.84
C VAL A 77 -2.67 -19.37 0.34
N THR A 78 -1.47 -19.13 -0.20
CA THR A 78 -0.63 -20.19 -0.75
C THR A 78 -0.22 -21.22 0.33
N GLN A 79 0.41 -20.77 1.40
CA GLN A 79 1.08 -21.66 2.34
C GLN A 79 0.15 -22.24 3.39
N VAL A 80 -0.84 -21.47 3.87
CA VAL A 80 -1.70 -21.86 4.97
C VAL A 80 -3.04 -22.41 4.46
N THR A 81 -3.76 -21.60 3.67
CA THR A 81 -5.11 -21.99 3.24
C THR A 81 -5.09 -23.16 2.25
N PHE A 82 -4.10 -23.21 1.36
CA PHE A 82 -3.98 -24.27 0.35
C PHE A 82 -2.76 -25.18 0.54
N GLY A 83 -2.04 -25.09 1.67
CA GLY A 83 -0.98 -26.05 2.04
C GLY A 83 0.21 -26.07 1.07
N GLY A 84 0.53 -24.96 0.41
CA GLY A 84 1.62 -24.86 -0.56
C GLY A 84 1.24 -25.29 -1.99
N ARG A 85 -0.02 -25.58 -2.27
CA ARG A 85 -0.50 -25.94 -3.63
C ARG A 85 -0.33 -24.76 -4.59
N ASP A 86 -0.18 -25.09 -5.88
CA ASP A 86 -0.07 -24.14 -6.97
C ASP A 86 -1.41 -24.04 -7.73
N TRP A 87 -1.82 -22.83 -8.11
CA TRP A 87 -3.01 -22.63 -8.93
C TRP A 87 -2.91 -23.28 -10.33
N ARG A 88 -1.70 -23.64 -10.77
CA ARG A 88 -1.46 -24.35 -12.03
C ARG A 88 -1.77 -25.83 -11.96
N ASP A 89 -1.95 -26.40 -10.76
CA ASP A 89 -2.18 -27.83 -10.58
C ASP A 89 -3.50 -28.28 -11.22
N ASP A 90 -4.57 -27.52 -11.02
CA ASP A 90 -5.88 -27.76 -11.61
C ASP A 90 -6.77 -26.51 -11.59
N GLN A 91 -7.75 -26.46 -12.49
CA GLN A 91 -8.68 -25.35 -12.65
C GLN A 91 -9.52 -25.07 -11.39
N PRO A 92 -10.10 -26.05 -10.68
CA PRO A 92 -10.84 -25.83 -9.45
C PRO A 92 -9.99 -25.19 -8.34
N THR A 93 -8.74 -25.63 -8.17
CA THR A 93 -7.78 -25.03 -7.23
C THR A 93 -7.49 -23.59 -7.60
N ALA A 94 -7.25 -23.28 -8.89
CA ALA A 94 -7.02 -21.93 -9.36
C ALA A 94 -8.16 -20.99 -8.97
N GLN A 95 -9.40 -21.36 -9.34
CA GLN A 95 -10.58 -20.54 -9.05
C GLN A 95 -10.75 -20.34 -7.55
N ALA A 96 -10.62 -21.41 -6.75
CA ALA A 96 -10.73 -21.34 -5.31
C ALA A 96 -9.69 -20.39 -4.70
N MET A 97 -8.41 -20.47 -5.12
CA MET A 97 -7.35 -19.59 -4.63
C MET A 97 -7.62 -18.12 -4.96
N PHE A 98 -8.13 -17.84 -6.16
CA PHE A 98 -8.41 -16.46 -6.59
C PHE A 98 -9.58 -15.85 -5.82
N ASP A 99 -10.67 -16.62 -5.65
CA ASP A 99 -11.83 -16.19 -4.85
C ASP A 99 -11.42 -15.90 -3.40
N ILE A 100 -10.71 -16.83 -2.77
CA ILE A 100 -10.24 -16.70 -1.39
C ILE A 100 -9.28 -15.53 -1.22
N PHE A 101 -8.41 -15.26 -2.19
CA PHE A 101 -7.51 -14.12 -2.14
C PHE A 101 -8.26 -12.78 -2.06
N THR A 102 -9.41 -12.65 -2.74
CA THR A 102 -10.24 -11.43 -2.67
C THR A 102 -10.85 -11.21 -1.28
N VAL A 103 -11.01 -12.27 -0.49
CA VAL A 103 -11.51 -12.25 0.89
C VAL A 103 -10.38 -12.03 1.90
N VAL A 104 -9.27 -12.75 1.75
CA VAL A 104 -8.14 -12.71 2.71
C VAL A 104 -7.38 -11.38 2.62
N ARG A 105 -7.21 -10.82 1.43
CA ARG A 105 -6.45 -9.56 1.26
C ARG A 105 -7.04 -8.40 2.07
N PRO A 106 -8.34 -8.07 2.05
CA PRO A 106 -8.89 -7.02 2.89
C PRO A 106 -8.86 -7.34 4.40
N LEU A 107 -8.91 -8.61 4.80
CA LEU A 107 -8.68 -8.98 6.20
C LEU A 107 -7.24 -8.71 6.63
N HIS A 108 -6.25 -9.03 5.79
CA HIS A 108 -4.84 -8.72 6.06
C HIS A 108 -4.56 -7.21 6.11
N GLU A 109 -5.24 -6.41 5.30
CA GLU A 109 -5.20 -4.95 5.40
C GLU A 109 -5.72 -4.46 6.77
N LEU A 110 -6.83 -5.04 7.27
CA LEU A 110 -7.32 -4.74 8.62
C LEU A 110 -6.35 -5.18 9.71
N LEU A 111 -5.77 -6.38 9.60
CA LEU A 111 -4.73 -6.87 10.52
C LEU A 111 -3.54 -5.92 10.58
N TRP A 112 -3.10 -5.42 9.42
CA TRP A 112 -2.03 -4.44 9.35
C TRP A 112 -2.40 -3.15 10.10
N HIS A 113 -3.58 -2.58 9.85
CA HIS A 113 -4.03 -1.37 10.54
C HIS A 113 -4.20 -1.57 12.05
N LEU A 114 -4.75 -2.70 12.48
CA LEU A 114 -4.91 -3.04 13.89
C LEU A 114 -3.56 -3.21 14.59
N THR A 115 -2.60 -3.85 13.92
CA THR A 115 -1.24 -4.01 14.43
C THR A 115 -0.54 -2.65 14.58
N GLU A 116 -0.66 -1.75 13.60
CA GLU A 116 -0.11 -0.39 13.70
C GLU A 116 -0.80 0.40 14.81
N ALA A 117 -2.13 0.34 14.94
CA ALA A 117 -2.87 1.02 16.01
C ALA A 117 -2.41 0.58 17.41
N LEU A 118 -2.14 -0.70 17.61
CA LEU A 118 -1.69 -1.25 18.89
C LEU A 118 -0.26 -0.83 19.28
N THR A 119 0.53 -0.28 18.36
CA THR A 119 1.83 0.34 18.69
C THR A 119 1.68 1.73 19.30
N MET A 120 0.51 2.35 19.17
CA MET A 120 0.23 3.69 19.68
C MET A 120 -0.03 3.65 21.19
N GLU A 121 0.20 4.76 21.85
CA GLU A 121 -0.23 4.94 23.23
C GLU A 121 -1.71 5.31 23.26
N LEU A 122 -2.56 4.38 23.66
CA LEU A 122 -4.01 4.49 23.65
C LEU A 122 -4.59 4.21 25.04
N PRO A 123 -5.80 4.75 25.37
CA PRO A 123 -6.54 4.38 26.56
C PRO A 123 -6.75 2.86 26.64
N ALA A 124 -6.67 2.30 27.86
CA ALA A 124 -6.77 0.85 28.07
C ALA A 124 -8.04 0.21 27.46
N PRO A 125 -9.25 0.81 27.56
CA PRO A 125 -10.45 0.22 26.95
C PRO A 125 -10.35 0.13 25.42
N LEU A 126 -9.82 1.17 24.74
CA LEU A 126 -9.65 1.18 23.30
C LEU A 126 -8.58 0.16 22.86
N ARG A 127 -7.48 0.09 23.60
CA ARG A 127 -6.43 -0.92 23.35
C ARG A 127 -6.97 -2.34 23.45
N ALA A 128 -7.80 -2.62 24.46
CA ALA A 128 -8.45 -3.93 24.63
C ALA A 128 -9.37 -4.26 23.45
N ALA A 129 -10.23 -3.31 23.05
CA ALA A 129 -11.13 -3.49 21.90
C ALA A 129 -10.37 -3.72 20.58
N LEU A 130 -9.26 -3.00 20.36
CA LEU A 130 -8.39 -3.21 19.19
C LEU A 130 -7.70 -4.58 19.21
N ALA A 131 -7.27 -5.06 20.38
CA ALA A 131 -6.66 -6.37 20.52
C ALA A 131 -7.68 -7.50 20.27
N GLU A 132 -8.91 -7.34 20.75
CA GLU A 132 -10.01 -8.26 20.46
C GLU A 132 -10.34 -8.27 18.96
N ALA A 133 -10.44 -7.10 18.32
CA ALA A 133 -10.66 -6.98 16.89
C ALA A 133 -9.52 -7.62 16.07
N LEU A 134 -8.26 -7.45 16.51
CA LEU A 134 -7.11 -8.11 15.88
C LEU A 134 -7.24 -9.63 15.94
N ALA A 135 -7.52 -10.18 17.12
CA ALA A 135 -7.67 -11.61 17.32
C ALA A 135 -8.87 -12.17 16.51
N ALA A 136 -9.99 -11.44 16.46
CA ALA A 136 -11.15 -11.82 15.66
C ALA A 136 -10.82 -11.83 14.16
N THR A 137 -10.14 -10.78 13.67
CA THR A 137 -9.74 -10.68 12.25
C THR A 137 -8.76 -11.78 11.85
N ASP A 138 -7.81 -12.14 12.73
CA ASP A 138 -6.84 -13.21 12.48
C ASP A 138 -7.53 -14.59 12.42
N ARG A 139 -8.49 -14.86 13.33
CA ARG A 139 -9.31 -16.08 13.26
C ARG A 139 -10.07 -16.17 11.94
N LEU A 140 -10.70 -15.08 11.49
CA LEU A 140 -11.42 -15.04 10.22
C LEU A 140 -10.48 -15.30 9.03
N ALA A 141 -9.32 -14.65 9.00
CA ALA A 141 -8.33 -14.83 7.94
C ALA A 141 -7.71 -16.25 7.93
N GLY A 142 -7.80 -16.97 9.05
CA GLY A 142 -7.35 -18.35 9.21
C GLY A 142 -8.40 -19.42 8.93
N GLY A 143 -9.59 -19.05 8.47
CA GLY A 143 -10.65 -19.98 8.12
C GLY A 143 -10.28 -20.92 6.97
N ASP A 144 -10.99 -22.04 6.88
CA ASP A 144 -10.92 -22.94 5.74
C ASP A 144 -11.55 -22.28 4.49
N PRO A 145 -11.29 -22.82 3.27
CA PRO A 145 -11.79 -22.22 2.03
C PRO A 145 -13.33 -22.05 1.96
N GLU A 146 -14.11 -22.93 2.57
CA GLU A 146 -15.58 -22.86 2.55
C GLU A 146 -16.07 -21.72 3.44
N SER A 147 -15.56 -21.66 4.66
CA SER A 147 -15.82 -20.57 5.63
C SER A 147 -15.43 -19.19 5.07
N LEU A 148 -14.28 -19.10 4.40
CA LEU A 148 -13.81 -17.87 3.79
C LEU A 148 -14.71 -17.41 2.64
N ARG A 149 -15.20 -18.31 1.78
CA ARG A 149 -16.12 -17.95 0.68
C ARG A 149 -17.43 -17.32 1.16
N SER A 150 -17.95 -17.80 2.27
CA SER A 150 -19.22 -17.31 2.84
C SER A 150 -19.06 -16.06 3.72
N LEU A 151 -17.81 -15.60 3.94
CA LEU A 151 -17.52 -14.54 4.89
C LEU A 151 -17.97 -13.16 4.39
N ALA A 152 -18.82 -12.51 5.16
CA ALA A 152 -19.23 -11.12 4.93
C ALA A 152 -18.15 -10.14 5.43
N VAL A 153 -17.05 -10.00 4.69
CA VAL A 153 -15.89 -9.15 5.06
C VAL A 153 -16.30 -7.71 5.36
N ASP A 154 -17.22 -7.15 4.57
CA ASP A 154 -17.69 -5.77 4.78
C ASP A 154 -18.44 -5.59 6.11
N ALA A 155 -19.16 -6.62 6.58
CA ALA A 155 -19.80 -6.58 7.89
C ALA A 155 -18.75 -6.51 9.02
N HIS A 156 -17.71 -7.33 8.93
CA HIS A 156 -16.59 -7.29 9.87
C HIS A 156 -15.85 -5.94 9.83
N ARG A 157 -15.56 -5.45 8.62
CA ARG A 157 -14.90 -4.15 8.41
C ARG A 157 -15.67 -2.99 9.05
N ARG A 158 -17.01 -2.99 8.96
CA ARG A 158 -17.86 -1.95 9.61
C ARG A 158 -17.69 -1.92 11.12
N GLY A 159 -17.39 -3.04 11.76
CA GLY A 159 -17.09 -3.09 13.20
C GLY A 159 -15.69 -2.58 13.56
N VAL A 160 -14.71 -2.86 12.72
CA VAL A 160 -13.29 -2.54 12.97
C VAL A 160 -12.95 -1.08 12.65
N VAL A 161 -13.47 -0.53 11.54
CA VAL A 161 -13.12 0.83 11.07
C VAL A 161 -13.35 1.93 12.11
N PRO A 162 -14.47 1.92 12.90
CA PRO A 162 -14.65 2.91 13.96
C PRO A 162 -13.58 2.85 15.05
N LEU A 163 -13.09 1.67 15.43
CA LEU A 163 -12.02 1.51 16.42
C LEU A 163 -10.70 2.10 15.90
N LEU A 164 -10.37 1.85 14.63
CA LEU A 164 -9.20 2.44 13.98
C LEU A 164 -9.32 3.97 13.86
N ALA A 165 -10.53 4.48 13.60
CA ALA A 165 -10.77 5.91 13.58
C ALA A 165 -10.52 6.54 14.96
N GLN A 166 -11.04 5.92 16.03
CA GLN A 166 -10.82 6.36 17.40
C GLN A 166 -9.32 6.33 17.76
N ALA A 167 -8.58 5.29 17.36
CA ALA A 167 -7.14 5.20 17.59
C ALA A 167 -6.39 6.37 16.94
N GLY A 168 -6.69 6.68 15.67
CA GLY A 168 -6.12 7.83 14.97
C GLY A 168 -6.46 9.16 15.62
N ASP A 169 -7.74 9.35 16.04
CA ASP A 169 -8.18 10.57 16.71
C ASP A 169 -7.48 10.76 18.06
N GLN A 170 -7.34 9.69 18.87
CA GLN A 170 -6.59 9.72 20.14
C GLN A 170 -5.11 10.03 19.92
N ALA A 171 -4.47 9.38 18.95
CA ALA A 171 -3.07 9.63 18.65
C ALA A 171 -2.82 11.07 18.20
N ARG A 172 -3.70 11.64 17.35
CA ARG A 172 -3.61 13.04 16.90
C ARG A 172 -3.85 14.06 18.02
N ALA A 173 -4.67 13.73 19.01
CA ALA A 173 -4.94 14.59 20.15
C ALA A 173 -3.77 14.63 21.16
N ARG A 174 -2.91 13.62 21.18
CA ARG A 174 -1.72 13.59 22.06
C ARG A 174 -0.73 14.68 21.64
N GLY A 175 -0.23 15.41 22.62
CA GLY A 175 0.73 16.50 22.37
C GLY A 175 0.09 17.81 21.91
N GLY A 176 -1.22 17.99 22.10
CA GLY A 176 -1.93 19.24 21.92
C GLY A 176 -3.19 19.15 21.05
N ARG A 177 -3.66 20.30 20.59
CA ARG A 177 -4.88 20.38 19.78
C ARG A 177 -4.72 19.61 18.47
N PRO A 178 -5.69 18.74 18.07
CA PRO A 178 -5.70 18.12 16.75
C PRO A 178 -5.60 19.15 15.63
N GLY A 179 -4.90 18.80 14.55
CA GLY A 179 -4.84 19.60 13.33
C GLY A 179 -6.16 19.60 12.56
N VAL A 180 -6.12 20.20 11.38
CA VAL A 180 -7.30 20.34 10.51
C VAL A 180 -7.90 18.98 10.14
N ASP A 181 -9.22 18.94 10.03
CA ASP A 181 -9.93 17.77 9.50
C ASP A 181 -10.13 17.92 8.00
N ARG A 182 -9.51 17.02 7.24
CA ARG A 182 -9.54 16.91 5.79
C ARG A 182 -9.91 15.48 5.34
N ARG A 183 -10.69 14.77 6.16
CA ARG A 183 -11.17 13.42 5.82
C ARG A 183 -11.92 13.43 4.49
N GLY A 184 -11.53 12.53 3.56
CA GLY A 184 -12.15 12.41 2.25
C GLY A 184 -12.00 13.65 1.35
N ALA A 185 -11.19 14.63 1.73
CA ALA A 185 -11.09 15.88 0.98
C ALA A 185 -10.52 15.66 -0.43
N ALA A 186 -11.11 16.33 -1.42
CA ALA A 186 -10.63 16.37 -2.79
C ALA A 186 -9.49 17.38 -2.90
N LEU A 187 -8.24 16.90 -2.85
CA LEU A 187 -7.01 17.69 -2.85
C LEU A 187 -6.11 17.34 -4.05
N LEU A 188 -6.71 16.91 -5.17
CA LEU A 188 -5.99 16.56 -6.39
C LEU A 188 -5.18 17.77 -6.90
N GLY A 189 -3.87 17.60 -7.06
CA GLY A 189 -2.98 18.64 -7.56
C GLY A 189 -2.86 19.89 -6.66
N ALA A 190 -3.41 19.86 -5.45
CA ALA A 190 -3.43 21.01 -4.55
C ALA A 190 -2.02 21.42 -4.11
N ASP A 191 -1.76 22.71 -4.02
CA ASP A 191 -0.55 23.26 -3.37
C ASP A 191 -0.77 23.35 -1.86
N LEU A 192 -0.17 22.42 -1.12
CA LEU A 192 -0.30 22.30 0.33
C LEU A 192 0.96 22.76 1.09
N ARG A 193 1.96 23.30 0.40
CA ARG A 193 3.27 23.68 0.97
C ARG A 193 3.20 24.66 2.13
N ARG A 194 2.13 25.44 2.22
CA ARG A 194 1.93 26.47 3.26
C ARG A 194 0.79 26.13 4.22
N VAL A 195 0.24 24.92 4.11
CA VAL A 195 -0.84 24.45 4.99
C VAL A 195 -0.23 23.73 6.18
N ASP A 196 -0.67 24.07 7.39
CA ASP A 196 -0.31 23.30 8.59
C ASP A 196 -1.10 22.00 8.58
N LEU A 197 -0.41 20.89 8.30
CA LEU A 197 -0.96 19.54 8.27
C LEU A 197 -0.49 18.67 9.45
N ARG A 198 0.20 19.25 10.41
CA ARG A 198 0.57 18.52 11.64
C ARG A 198 -0.68 18.06 12.33
N ARG A 199 -0.70 16.77 12.69
CA ARG A 199 -1.85 16.12 13.36
C ARG A 199 -3.18 16.29 12.61
N ALA A 200 -3.13 16.59 11.30
CA ALA A 200 -4.32 16.65 10.46
C ALA A 200 -4.96 15.26 10.28
N SER A 201 -6.27 15.20 10.10
CA SER A 201 -6.91 14.00 9.56
C SER A 201 -6.96 14.10 8.05
N LEU A 202 -6.19 13.26 7.38
CA LEU A 202 -6.16 13.11 5.91
C LEU A 202 -6.72 11.73 5.50
N ARG A 203 -7.52 11.09 6.37
CA ARG A 203 -8.10 9.77 6.12
C ARG A 203 -8.92 9.77 4.83
N GLY A 204 -8.56 8.91 3.87
CA GLY A 204 -9.24 8.82 2.59
C GLY A 204 -9.14 10.07 1.72
N ALA A 205 -8.27 11.04 2.04
CA ALA A 205 -8.08 12.23 1.22
C ALA A 205 -7.49 11.88 -0.16
N GLN A 206 -7.97 12.55 -1.20
CA GLN A 206 -7.49 12.40 -2.57
C GLN A 206 -6.34 13.39 -2.80
N LEU A 207 -5.11 12.94 -2.55
CA LEU A 207 -3.89 13.76 -2.66
C LEU A 207 -3.11 13.48 -3.95
N VAL A 208 -3.78 12.94 -4.98
CA VAL A 208 -3.15 12.61 -6.27
C VAL A 208 -2.49 13.86 -6.87
N GLY A 209 -1.16 13.79 -7.08
CA GLY A 209 -0.38 14.88 -7.63
C GLY A 209 -0.25 16.12 -6.75
N ALA A 210 -0.71 16.10 -5.49
CA ALA A 210 -0.61 17.24 -4.58
C ALA A 210 0.86 17.62 -4.30
N ASP A 211 1.12 18.92 -4.14
CA ASP A 211 2.43 19.45 -3.74
C ASP A 211 2.51 19.53 -2.20
N LEU A 212 3.17 18.55 -1.61
CA LEU A 212 3.44 18.43 -0.18
C LEU A 212 4.91 18.66 0.17
N ARG A 213 5.67 19.31 -0.70
CA ARG A 213 7.09 19.54 -0.49
C ARG A 213 7.36 20.31 0.77
N ARG A 214 8.27 19.77 1.61
CA ARG A 214 8.72 20.36 2.89
C ARG A 214 7.59 20.55 3.91
N VAL A 215 6.45 19.88 3.73
CA VAL A 215 5.34 19.91 4.70
C VAL A 215 5.66 19.00 5.88
N ASP A 216 5.38 19.48 7.08
CA ASP A 216 5.42 18.69 8.29
C ASP A 216 4.08 17.94 8.42
N LEU A 217 4.15 16.60 8.31
CA LEU A 217 3.03 15.67 8.46
C LEU A 217 3.09 14.91 9.80
N THR A 218 3.90 15.38 10.76
CA THR A 218 4.01 14.75 12.07
C THR A 218 2.64 14.60 12.72
N GLY A 219 2.30 13.37 13.09
CA GLY A 219 1.00 13.00 13.68
C GLY A 219 -0.19 13.08 12.71
N ALA A 220 0.00 13.39 11.44
CA ALA A 220 -1.09 13.35 10.46
C ALA A 220 -1.56 11.90 10.21
N ASP A 221 -2.87 11.69 10.15
CA ASP A 221 -3.47 10.39 9.84
C ASP A 221 -3.71 10.27 8.33
N LEU A 222 -2.91 9.41 7.69
CA LEU A 222 -2.93 9.14 6.26
C LEU A 222 -3.64 7.82 5.89
N THR A 223 -4.47 7.27 6.80
CA THR A 223 -5.22 6.04 6.54
C THR A 223 -5.99 6.15 5.23
N GLY A 224 -5.67 5.28 4.25
CA GLY A 224 -6.37 5.24 2.96
C GLY A 224 -6.24 6.50 2.10
N ALA A 225 -5.33 7.43 2.42
CA ALA A 225 -5.07 8.59 1.57
C ALA A 225 -4.43 8.17 0.24
N ASP A 226 -4.88 8.74 -0.86
CA ASP A 226 -4.33 8.48 -2.20
C ASP A 226 -3.17 9.44 -2.50
N LEU A 227 -1.95 8.94 -2.35
CA LEU A 227 -0.71 9.70 -2.59
C LEU A 227 -0.11 9.48 -3.99
N ARG A 228 -0.86 8.95 -4.96
CA ARG A 228 -0.35 8.71 -6.32
C ARG A 228 0.21 9.99 -6.94
N GLY A 229 1.50 9.97 -7.26
CA GLY A 229 2.19 11.12 -7.87
C GLY A 229 2.34 12.36 -6.96
N ALA A 230 1.88 12.34 -5.72
CA ALA A 230 2.10 13.42 -4.76
C ALA A 230 3.60 13.71 -4.57
N ASP A 231 3.96 14.96 -4.43
CA ASP A 231 5.35 15.40 -4.25
C ASP A 231 5.66 15.58 -2.76
N LEU A 232 6.33 14.59 -2.17
CA LEU A 232 6.73 14.54 -0.76
C LEU A 232 8.19 14.95 -0.54
N ARG A 233 8.87 15.57 -1.52
CA ARG A 233 10.30 15.92 -1.38
C ARG A 233 10.53 16.87 -0.20
N GLY A 234 11.40 16.43 0.71
CA GLY A 234 11.69 17.15 1.95
C GLY A 234 10.55 17.21 2.96
N ALA A 235 9.41 16.54 2.73
CA ALA A 235 8.32 16.43 3.71
C ALA A 235 8.74 15.53 4.90
N ASP A 236 8.19 15.78 6.07
CA ASP A 236 8.42 14.96 7.25
C ASP A 236 7.19 14.09 7.56
N LEU A 237 7.30 12.78 7.25
CA LEU A 237 6.31 11.77 7.60
C LEU A 237 6.77 10.89 8.78
N SER A 238 7.87 11.21 9.47
CA SER A 238 8.46 10.34 10.49
C SER A 238 7.49 9.98 11.62
N GLY A 239 6.58 10.90 11.96
CA GLY A 239 5.51 10.71 12.94
C GLY A 239 4.11 10.54 12.34
N ALA A 240 3.99 10.39 11.03
CA ALA A 240 2.69 10.19 10.37
C ALA A 240 2.09 8.81 10.68
N LEU A 241 0.76 8.76 10.82
CA LEU A 241 0.01 7.57 11.23
C LEU A 241 -0.48 6.80 10.00
N PHE A 242 -0.46 5.47 10.10
CA PHE A 242 -1.03 4.54 9.13
C PHE A 242 -0.54 4.71 7.69
N VAL A 243 0.72 5.05 7.51
CA VAL A 243 1.34 5.16 6.19
C VAL A 243 1.75 3.78 5.69
N HIS A 244 1.21 3.33 4.57
CA HIS A 244 1.60 2.08 3.90
C HIS A 244 2.84 2.28 3.04
N GLN A 245 3.61 1.20 2.82
CA GLN A 245 4.73 1.23 1.90
C GLN A 245 4.27 1.59 0.48
N SER A 246 3.15 1.04 0.02
CA SER A 246 2.59 1.29 -1.30
C SER A 246 2.19 2.77 -1.53
N GLN A 247 1.77 3.50 -0.50
CA GLN A 247 1.55 4.95 -0.61
C GLN A 247 2.85 5.70 -0.91
N LEU A 248 3.96 5.32 -0.25
CA LEU A 248 5.29 5.89 -0.52
C LEU A 248 5.79 5.50 -1.92
N ASP A 249 5.62 4.24 -2.30
CA ASP A 249 5.97 3.74 -3.62
C ASP A 249 5.19 4.43 -4.74
N ALA A 250 3.98 4.91 -4.45
CA ALA A 250 3.15 5.66 -5.37
C ALA A 250 3.51 7.15 -5.47
N ALA A 251 4.15 7.72 -4.46
CA ALA A 251 4.50 9.14 -4.38
C ALA A 251 5.88 9.45 -4.98
N ARG A 252 6.24 10.74 -5.01
CA ARG A 252 7.59 11.25 -5.29
C ARG A 252 8.20 11.74 -4.00
N GLY A 253 9.44 11.38 -3.74
CA GLY A 253 10.19 11.85 -2.58
C GLY A 253 11.66 11.98 -2.91
N ASP A 254 12.45 12.29 -1.90
CA ASP A 254 13.90 12.40 -2.02
C ASP A 254 14.61 11.90 -0.73
N ARG A 255 15.92 12.16 -0.64
CA ARG A 255 16.71 11.78 0.53
C ARG A 255 16.34 12.55 1.80
N ALA A 256 15.79 13.76 1.65
CA ALA A 256 15.39 14.62 2.76
C ALA A 256 14.00 14.30 3.30
N THR A 257 13.22 13.48 2.59
CA THR A 257 11.89 13.06 3.06
C THR A 257 12.02 12.17 4.31
N GLY A 258 11.45 12.60 5.44
CA GLY A 258 11.33 11.82 6.67
C GLY A 258 10.34 10.66 6.48
N LEU A 259 10.69 9.46 6.95
CA LEU A 259 9.82 8.26 6.82
C LEU A 259 9.39 7.74 8.19
N PRO A 260 8.16 7.19 8.29
CA PRO A 260 7.75 6.49 9.50
C PRO A 260 8.64 5.27 9.78
N PRO A 261 8.74 4.82 11.05
CA PRO A 261 9.42 3.59 11.39
C PRO A 261 8.94 2.40 10.54
N ARG A 262 9.85 1.46 10.24
CA ARG A 262 9.54 0.24 9.46
C ARG A 262 9.13 0.47 8.01
N ARG A 263 9.27 1.69 7.47
CA ARG A 263 9.06 1.99 6.04
C ARG A 263 10.41 2.16 5.36
N SER A 264 10.48 1.71 4.12
CA SER A 264 11.68 1.77 3.30
C SER A 264 11.59 2.93 2.31
N ARG A 265 12.72 3.59 2.07
CA ARG A 265 12.78 4.61 1.02
C ARG A 265 12.64 3.95 -0.35
N PRO A 266 11.62 4.36 -1.16
CA PRO A 266 11.46 3.84 -2.51
C PRO A 266 12.71 4.09 -3.37
N ARG A 267 13.11 3.10 -4.16
CA ARG A 267 14.33 3.20 -5.00
C ARG A 267 14.29 4.37 -5.98
N HIS A 268 13.12 4.71 -6.49
CA HIS A 268 12.94 5.82 -7.43
C HIS A 268 13.06 7.21 -6.78
N TRP A 269 13.12 7.32 -5.44
CA TRP A 269 13.40 8.55 -4.72
C TRP A 269 14.91 8.87 -4.65
N ALA A 270 15.77 7.96 -5.04
CA ALA A 270 17.18 8.28 -5.26
C ALA A 270 17.28 9.32 -6.38
N ALA A 271 18.18 10.31 -6.24
CA ALA A 271 18.38 11.35 -7.26
C ALA A 271 18.51 10.73 -8.64
N PRO A 272 17.89 11.28 -9.68
CA PRO A 272 18.16 10.83 -11.05
C PRO A 272 19.67 10.84 -11.24
N ARG A 273 20.24 9.72 -11.71
CA ARG A 273 21.61 9.73 -12.23
C ARG A 273 21.65 10.90 -13.21
N ARG A 274 22.51 11.89 -12.96
CA ARG A 274 22.75 12.96 -13.93
C ARG A 274 22.97 12.26 -15.27
N ALA A 275 22.07 12.50 -16.22
CA ALA A 275 22.31 12.11 -17.60
C ALA A 275 23.71 12.67 -17.89
N ARG A 276 24.65 11.80 -18.24
CA ARG A 276 25.93 12.27 -18.79
C ARG A 276 25.52 13.12 -19.97
N ASP A 277 25.87 14.38 -19.90
CA ASP A 277 25.65 15.37 -20.96
C ASP A 277 26.43 14.91 -22.20
N GLY A 278 25.75 14.09 -22.97
CA GLY A 278 26.19 13.61 -24.27
C GLY A 278 25.52 14.43 -25.35
N SER A 279 25.59 15.75 -25.25
CA SER A 279 25.25 16.60 -26.39
C SER A 279 26.16 16.24 -27.53
N PRO A 280 25.64 15.70 -28.66
CA PRO A 280 26.45 15.55 -29.85
C PRO A 280 26.90 16.93 -30.33
N ARG A 281 28.21 17.20 -30.26
CA ARG A 281 28.79 18.36 -30.93
C ARG A 281 28.57 18.19 -32.42
N PHE A 282 27.63 18.92 -33.01
CA PHE A 282 27.53 19.07 -34.44
C PHE A 282 28.78 19.81 -34.93
N PRO A 283 29.56 19.27 -35.87
CA PRO A 283 30.66 19.99 -36.45
C PRO A 283 30.14 21.17 -37.27
N GLY A 284 30.62 22.38 -36.90
CA GLY A 284 30.26 23.63 -37.57
C GLY A 284 30.55 23.56 -39.06
N ARG A 285 29.55 23.91 -39.88
CA ARG A 285 29.76 24.22 -41.30
C ARG A 285 30.70 25.39 -41.43
N ARG A 286 31.83 25.20 -42.11
CA ARG A 286 32.67 26.30 -42.56
C ARG A 286 31.92 27.06 -43.67
N PRO A 287 31.95 28.44 -43.66
CA PRO A 287 31.44 29.19 -44.79
C PRO A 287 32.44 29.04 -45.93
N GLY A 288 31.95 28.60 -47.12
CA GLY A 288 32.68 28.57 -48.36
C GLY A 288 32.93 29.98 -48.90
N ARG A 289 34.13 30.15 -49.50
CA ARG A 289 34.48 31.30 -50.33
C ARG A 289 33.72 31.24 -51.64
#